data_c3a437e375fa3c7db01993e67d9ce23e
#
_entry.id   c3a437e375fa3c7db01993e67d9ce23e
#
_cell.length_a   1.000
_cell.length_b   1.000
_cell.length_c   1.000
_cell.angle_alpha   90.00
_cell.angle_beta   90.00
_cell.angle_gamma   90.00
#
_symmetry.space_group_name_H-M   'P 1'
#
loop_
_entity.id
_entity.type
_entity.pdbx_description
1 polymer ?
#
loop_
_entity_poly.entity_id
_entity_poly.type
_entity_poly.pdbx_seq_one_letter_code
_entity_poly.pdbx_strand_id
1 'polypeptide(L)'
;MAKTVEIEVVCAGKEPGETVTLPGAVTSPSDGRASDTGVILLHGAGGDLHGGHMNTTAAYFADHLGTPVFRVTMKSPDVNYRLRAAHGLISVALSHGVSRFILAGQSNGARVCCNLFAQLVDPENHDAFPKAKPSAELVQRFDKTKTRQQTTIENGSPARVSSLVLFSYPLHAPGKTSERDLRRDELERAFDAAPKARDHLRQMVPIKFIRGERDAFADASLFDIHVTRLIKKVNERLKTLEGHPDRKGFPKPQYCTDDVVYVMPGGDHGLSVQKSAAVGTDEAREKALAFVCRSFRTSEGAAPPPPKGKGKRAREEEEEAVDHN
;
A
#
# COMPACT_ATOMS: atom_id res chain seq x y z
N MET A 1 9.75 -12.50 15.80
CA MET A 1 10.18 -11.66 14.67
C MET A 1 9.66 -12.27 13.38
N ALA A 2 9.17 -11.44 12.46
CA ALA A 2 8.74 -11.87 11.14
C ALA A 2 9.83 -12.68 10.41
N LYS A 3 9.43 -13.72 9.70
CA LYS A 3 10.34 -14.62 8.96
C LYS A 3 10.29 -14.29 7.48
N THR A 4 11.45 -14.09 6.85
CA THR A 4 11.56 -13.87 5.40
C THR A 4 12.07 -15.13 4.70
N VAL A 5 11.44 -15.49 3.60
CA VAL A 5 11.83 -16.61 2.73
C VAL A 5 11.97 -16.06 1.30
N GLU A 6 13.07 -16.40 0.64
CA GLU A 6 13.29 -16.10 -0.78
C GLU A 6 12.39 -16.97 -1.67
N ILE A 7 11.90 -16.38 -2.74
CA ILE A 7 11.03 -17.02 -3.73
C ILE A 7 11.43 -16.61 -5.15
N GLU A 8 10.95 -17.34 -6.13
CA GLU A 8 11.02 -16.95 -7.53
C GLU A 8 9.67 -16.39 -7.98
N VAL A 9 9.72 -15.28 -8.73
CA VAL A 9 8.56 -14.64 -9.31
C VAL A 9 8.65 -14.74 -10.82
N VAL A 10 7.80 -15.57 -11.42
CA VAL A 10 7.67 -15.68 -12.86
C VAL A 10 6.71 -14.63 -13.37
N CYS A 11 7.13 -13.83 -14.33
CA CYS A 11 6.30 -12.80 -14.95
C CYS A 11 6.44 -12.81 -16.47
N ALA A 12 5.47 -12.19 -17.16
CA ALA A 12 5.54 -12.04 -18.61
C ALA A 12 6.76 -11.20 -19.03
N GLY A 13 7.46 -11.64 -20.05
CA GLY A 13 8.56 -10.94 -20.67
C GLY A 13 8.09 -9.76 -21.53
N LYS A 14 8.98 -9.29 -22.41
CA LYS A 14 8.68 -8.19 -23.34
C LYS A 14 7.87 -8.68 -24.53
N GLU A 15 8.24 -9.84 -25.03
CA GLU A 15 7.61 -10.44 -26.21
C GLU A 15 6.47 -11.39 -25.81
N PRO A 16 5.43 -11.57 -26.65
CA PRO A 16 4.32 -12.51 -26.38
C PRO A 16 4.86 -13.93 -26.17
N GLY A 17 4.45 -14.57 -25.06
CA GLY A 17 4.88 -15.93 -24.71
C GLY A 17 6.22 -16.01 -23.98
N GLU A 18 6.99 -14.93 -23.91
CA GLU A 18 8.22 -14.87 -23.13
C GLU A 18 7.88 -14.80 -21.63
N THR A 19 8.69 -15.46 -20.81
CA THR A 19 8.65 -15.35 -19.35
C THR A 19 10.02 -14.97 -18.80
N VAL A 20 10.01 -14.23 -17.69
CA VAL A 20 11.21 -13.82 -16.95
C VAL A 20 11.04 -14.21 -15.52
N THR A 21 12.08 -14.83 -14.92
CA THR A 21 12.13 -15.14 -13.49
C THR A 21 12.89 -14.05 -12.74
N LEU A 22 12.31 -13.52 -11.68
CA LEU A 22 12.86 -12.46 -10.86
C LEU A 22 13.01 -12.92 -9.41
N PRO A 23 14.06 -12.45 -8.69
CA PRO A 23 14.18 -12.67 -7.25
C PRO A 23 13.04 -12.01 -6.50
N GLY A 24 12.39 -12.76 -5.64
CA GLY A 24 11.33 -12.29 -4.76
C GLY A 24 11.53 -12.73 -3.31
N ALA A 25 10.70 -12.23 -2.41
CA ALA A 25 10.68 -12.65 -1.02
C ALA A 25 9.28 -12.54 -0.42
N VAL A 26 8.96 -13.46 0.49
CA VAL A 26 7.77 -13.41 1.35
C VAL A 26 8.22 -13.22 2.79
N THR A 27 7.72 -12.17 3.44
CA THR A 27 7.89 -11.94 4.87
C THR A 27 6.59 -12.29 5.58
N SER A 28 6.60 -13.35 6.37
CA SER A 28 5.43 -13.85 7.12
C SER A 28 5.38 -13.29 8.54
N PRO A 29 4.18 -13.13 9.14
CA PRO A 29 4.02 -12.74 10.54
C PRO A 29 4.76 -13.66 11.49
N SER A 30 5.24 -13.11 12.61
CA SER A 30 5.98 -13.90 13.64
C SER A 30 5.11 -14.93 14.35
N ASP A 31 3.81 -14.74 14.39
CA ASP A 31 2.84 -15.66 15.02
C ASP A 31 2.34 -16.78 14.08
N GLY A 32 2.79 -16.77 12.83
CA GLY A 32 2.46 -17.80 11.84
C GLY A 32 0.99 -17.84 11.42
N ARG A 33 0.17 -16.84 11.76
CA ARG A 33 -1.23 -16.80 11.36
C ARG A 33 -1.38 -16.80 9.84
N ALA A 34 -2.30 -17.61 9.35
CA ALA A 34 -2.74 -17.54 7.97
C ALA A 34 -3.64 -16.31 7.79
N SER A 35 -3.47 -15.59 6.69
CA SER A 35 -4.29 -14.43 6.34
C SER A 35 -4.67 -14.51 4.86
N ASP A 36 -5.93 -14.24 4.56
CA ASP A 36 -6.39 -14.04 3.18
C ASP A 36 -6.03 -12.65 2.64
N THR A 37 -5.48 -11.79 3.48
CA THR A 37 -4.93 -10.47 3.13
C THR A 37 -3.42 -10.58 2.99
N GLY A 38 -2.85 -9.92 1.96
CA GLY A 38 -1.41 -9.82 1.77
C GLY A 38 -1.01 -8.43 1.28
N VAL A 39 0.23 -8.05 1.57
CA VAL A 39 0.82 -6.79 1.10
C VAL A 39 1.71 -7.07 -0.11
N ILE A 40 1.48 -6.36 -1.21
CA ILE A 40 2.41 -6.26 -2.34
C ILE A 40 3.24 -5.02 -2.12
N LEU A 41 4.53 -5.17 -1.80
CA LEU A 41 5.42 -4.05 -1.46
C LEU A 41 6.50 -3.88 -2.54
N LEU A 42 6.41 -2.76 -3.30
CA LEU A 42 7.26 -2.47 -4.45
C LEU A 42 8.29 -1.38 -4.14
N HIS A 43 9.57 -1.66 -4.40
CA HIS A 43 10.68 -0.72 -4.20
C HIS A 43 10.77 0.38 -5.26
N GLY A 44 11.51 1.47 -4.98
CA GLY A 44 11.79 2.58 -5.90
C GLY A 44 12.73 2.20 -7.06
N ALA A 45 12.98 3.17 -7.96
CA ALA A 45 13.99 3.02 -9.00
C ALA A 45 15.38 2.86 -8.39
N GLY A 46 16.20 1.96 -8.94
CA GLY A 46 17.56 1.71 -8.43
C GLY A 46 17.65 0.97 -7.09
N GLY A 47 16.51 0.60 -6.48
CA GLY A 47 16.46 -0.25 -5.29
C GLY A 47 16.28 -1.73 -5.64
N ASP A 48 16.19 -2.55 -4.60
CA ASP A 48 15.85 -3.97 -4.67
C ASP A 48 14.87 -4.33 -3.53
N LEU A 49 14.53 -5.60 -3.42
CA LEU A 49 13.59 -6.09 -2.41
C LEU A 49 14.12 -6.02 -0.96
N HIS A 50 15.42 -5.81 -0.76
CA HIS A 50 16.08 -5.69 0.55
C HIS A 50 16.55 -4.28 0.86
N GLY A 51 16.69 -3.42 -0.16
CA GLY A 51 17.30 -2.09 -0.07
C GLY A 51 16.49 -1.08 0.75
N GLY A 52 17.20 -0.12 1.31
CA GLY A 52 16.60 0.99 2.06
C GLY A 52 15.77 0.51 3.25
N HIS A 53 14.52 0.96 3.32
CA HIS A 53 13.59 0.58 4.39
C HIS A 53 12.69 -0.62 4.06
N MET A 54 12.91 -1.31 2.93
CA MET A 54 12.03 -2.38 2.45
C MET A 54 11.90 -3.54 3.44
N ASN A 55 13.01 -3.99 4.05
CA ASN A 55 12.99 -5.08 5.03
C ASN A 55 12.26 -4.68 6.30
N THR A 56 12.55 -3.50 6.85
CA THR A 56 11.90 -3.00 8.07
C THR A 56 10.41 -2.74 7.85
N THR A 57 10.02 -2.18 6.70
CA THR A 57 8.62 -2.00 6.33
C THR A 57 7.89 -3.33 6.18
N ALA A 58 8.52 -4.32 5.52
CA ALA A 58 7.92 -5.64 5.36
C ALA A 58 7.73 -6.34 6.70
N ALA A 59 8.73 -6.33 7.58
CA ALA A 59 8.62 -6.91 8.92
C ALA A 59 7.55 -6.19 9.76
N TYR A 60 7.51 -4.86 9.69
CA TYR A 60 6.50 -4.08 10.41
C TYR A 60 5.09 -4.42 9.95
N PHE A 61 4.82 -4.45 8.65
CA PHE A 61 3.51 -4.83 8.13
C PHE A 61 3.14 -6.26 8.48
N ALA A 62 4.07 -7.21 8.33
CA ALA A 62 3.84 -8.59 8.68
C ALA A 62 3.40 -8.74 10.15
N ASP A 63 4.16 -8.15 11.08
CA ASP A 63 3.88 -8.30 12.52
C ASP A 63 2.67 -7.46 12.99
N HIS A 64 2.44 -6.26 12.43
CA HIS A 64 1.36 -5.37 12.91
C HIS A 64 0.02 -5.59 12.21
N LEU A 65 0.02 -6.05 10.96
CA LEU A 65 -1.21 -6.39 10.24
C LEU A 65 -1.52 -7.89 10.31
N GLY A 66 -0.57 -8.72 10.75
CA GLY A 66 -0.73 -10.17 10.76
C GLY A 66 -0.86 -10.75 9.34
N THR A 67 -0.22 -10.14 8.34
CA THR A 67 -0.38 -10.51 6.94
C THR A 67 0.95 -10.76 6.25
N PRO A 68 1.06 -11.71 5.30
CA PRO A 68 2.28 -11.89 4.52
C PRO A 68 2.56 -10.67 3.63
N VAL A 69 3.85 -10.33 3.49
CA VAL A 69 4.33 -9.24 2.63
C VAL A 69 5.18 -9.81 1.51
N PHE A 70 4.74 -9.59 0.28
CA PHE A 70 5.38 -10.07 -0.94
C PHE A 70 6.17 -8.95 -1.59
N ARG A 71 7.40 -9.24 -1.98
CA ARG A 71 8.34 -8.30 -2.60
C ARG A 71 9.02 -8.95 -3.79
N VAL A 72 9.44 -8.13 -4.76
CA VAL A 72 10.19 -8.57 -5.95
C VAL A 72 11.23 -7.54 -6.35
N THR A 73 12.42 -7.98 -6.77
CA THR A 73 13.45 -7.08 -7.30
C THR A 73 13.16 -6.79 -8.78
N MET A 74 13.04 -5.50 -9.10
CA MET A 74 12.79 -5.00 -10.44
C MET A 74 13.95 -4.12 -10.91
N LYS A 75 14.80 -4.64 -11.80
CA LYS A 75 16.06 -3.98 -12.20
C LYS A 75 15.85 -2.75 -13.09
N SER A 76 14.74 -2.69 -13.84
CA SER A 76 14.46 -1.57 -14.75
C SER A 76 13.54 -0.53 -14.10
N PRO A 77 13.70 0.78 -14.36
CA PRO A 77 12.74 1.81 -13.97
C PRO A 77 11.51 1.87 -14.88
N ASP A 78 11.47 1.10 -15.99
CA ASP A 78 10.34 1.07 -16.93
C ASP A 78 9.06 0.58 -16.25
N VAL A 79 7.99 1.38 -16.33
CA VAL A 79 6.73 1.11 -15.66
C VAL A 79 6.05 -0.15 -16.21
N ASN A 80 6.11 -0.41 -17.53
CA ASN A 80 5.50 -1.61 -18.12
C ASN A 80 6.20 -2.89 -17.63
N TYR A 81 7.54 -2.86 -17.59
CA TYR A 81 8.32 -3.97 -17.03
C TYR A 81 7.92 -4.24 -15.58
N ARG A 82 7.84 -3.17 -14.76
CA ARG A 82 7.48 -3.27 -13.34
C ARG A 82 6.05 -3.72 -13.10
N LEU A 83 5.11 -3.33 -13.96
CA LEU A 83 3.73 -3.81 -13.92
C LEU A 83 3.67 -5.32 -14.19
N ARG A 84 4.39 -5.83 -15.19
CA ARG A 84 4.46 -7.27 -15.45
C ARG A 84 5.04 -8.05 -14.26
N ALA A 85 6.11 -7.52 -13.65
CA ALA A 85 6.68 -8.11 -12.43
C ALA A 85 5.67 -8.11 -11.27
N ALA A 86 4.92 -7.02 -11.08
CA ALA A 86 3.88 -6.92 -10.05
C ALA A 86 2.71 -7.90 -10.31
N HIS A 87 2.31 -8.10 -11.55
CA HIS A 87 1.31 -9.13 -11.91
C HIS A 87 1.80 -10.55 -11.54
N GLY A 88 3.05 -10.87 -11.85
CA GLY A 88 3.65 -12.14 -11.44
C GLY A 88 3.67 -12.30 -9.92
N LEU A 89 4.02 -11.24 -9.18
CA LEU A 89 4.03 -11.26 -7.72
C LEU A 89 2.63 -11.46 -7.13
N ILE A 90 1.59 -10.85 -7.72
CA ILE A 90 0.19 -11.09 -7.33
C ILE A 90 -0.19 -12.55 -7.58
N SER A 91 0.20 -13.13 -8.72
CA SER A 91 -0.07 -14.54 -9.02
C SER A 91 0.57 -15.47 -7.98
N VAL A 92 1.80 -15.18 -7.53
CA VAL A 92 2.43 -15.88 -6.41
C VAL A 92 1.63 -15.72 -5.13
N ALA A 93 1.21 -14.51 -4.78
CA ALA A 93 0.43 -14.27 -3.57
C ALA A 93 -0.93 -14.99 -3.60
N LEU A 94 -1.59 -15.04 -4.76
CA LEU A 94 -2.82 -15.83 -4.96
C LEU A 94 -2.59 -17.32 -4.71
N SER A 95 -1.46 -17.89 -5.17
CA SER A 95 -1.10 -19.29 -4.91
C SER A 95 -0.83 -19.59 -3.43
N HIS A 96 -0.51 -18.56 -2.63
CA HIS A 96 -0.40 -18.61 -1.17
C HIS A 96 -1.74 -18.40 -0.45
N GLY A 97 -2.86 -18.39 -1.15
CA GLY A 97 -4.20 -18.23 -0.57
C GLY A 97 -4.60 -16.79 -0.29
N VAL A 98 -3.80 -15.80 -0.69
CA VAL A 98 -4.16 -14.38 -0.55
C VAL A 98 -5.25 -14.04 -1.56
N SER A 99 -6.31 -13.37 -1.08
CA SER A 99 -7.41 -12.87 -1.94
C SER A 99 -7.68 -11.37 -1.73
N ARG A 100 -7.11 -10.77 -0.69
CA ARG A 100 -7.19 -9.33 -0.41
C ARG A 100 -5.81 -8.71 -0.47
N PHE A 101 -5.65 -7.63 -1.21
CA PHE A 101 -4.36 -7.04 -1.50
C PHE A 101 -4.24 -5.60 -0.98
N ILE A 102 -3.23 -5.34 -0.17
CA ILE A 102 -2.73 -4.00 0.13
C ILE A 102 -1.60 -3.73 -0.86
N LEU A 103 -1.79 -2.77 -1.76
CA LEU A 103 -0.75 -2.35 -2.69
C LEU A 103 0.07 -1.24 -2.06
N ALA A 104 1.34 -1.49 -1.82
CA ALA A 104 2.27 -0.55 -1.19
C ALA A 104 3.50 -0.34 -2.07
N GLY A 105 3.92 0.90 -2.27
CA GLY A 105 5.07 1.17 -3.11
C GLY A 105 5.82 2.44 -2.75
N GLN A 106 7.14 2.43 -2.95
CA GLN A 106 8.00 3.57 -2.75
C GLN A 106 8.42 4.19 -4.08
N SER A 107 8.36 5.51 -4.21
CA SER A 107 8.87 6.27 -5.36
C SER A 107 8.33 5.70 -6.68
N ASN A 108 9.17 5.20 -7.57
CA ASN A 108 8.71 4.54 -8.79
C ASN A 108 7.80 3.33 -8.52
N GLY A 109 8.00 2.61 -7.42
CA GLY A 109 7.08 1.56 -6.96
C GLY A 109 5.70 2.11 -6.63
N ALA A 110 5.59 3.32 -6.08
CA ALA A 110 4.30 3.98 -5.83
C ALA A 110 3.56 4.29 -7.14
N ARG A 111 4.27 4.74 -8.21
CA ARG A 111 3.68 4.92 -9.55
C ARG A 111 3.15 3.60 -10.12
N VAL A 112 3.92 2.52 -9.97
CA VAL A 112 3.50 1.18 -10.38
C VAL A 112 2.25 0.74 -9.61
N CYS A 113 2.19 0.97 -8.29
CA CYS A 113 1.02 0.65 -7.47
C CYS A 113 -0.23 1.43 -7.90
N CYS A 114 -0.12 2.70 -8.29
CA CYS A 114 -1.24 3.48 -8.82
C CYS A 114 -1.81 2.84 -10.10
N ASN A 115 -0.94 2.49 -11.04
CA ASN A 115 -1.35 1.85 -12.30
C ASN A 115 -1.93 0.44 -12.07
N LEU A 116 -1.28 -0.34 -11.22
CA LEU A 116 -1.74 -1.68 -10.83
C LEU A 116 -3.12 -1.62 -10.16
N PHE A 117 -3.31 -0.67 -9.24
CA PHE A 117 -4.60 -0.41 -8.61
C PHE A 117 -5.68 -0.12 -9.64
N ALA A 118 -5.43 0.82 -10.57
CA ALA A 118 -6.37 1.16 -11.62
C ALA A 118 -6.73 -0.06 -12.50
N GLN A 119 -5.74 -0.85 -12.90
CA GLN A 119 -5.95 -2.05 -13.72
C GLN A 119 -6.78 -3.13 -13.01
N LEU A 120 -6.54 -3.36 -11.71
CA LEU A 120 -7.22 -4.43 -10.96
C LEU A 120 -8.63 -4.04 -10.52
N VAL A 121 -8.88 -2.73 -10.34
CA VAL A 121 -10.18 -2.20 -9.90
C VAL A 121 -11.09 -1.87 -11.05
N ASP A 122 -10.53 -1.37 -12.15
CA ASP A 122 -11.24 -0.94 -13.34
C ASP A 122 -10.69 -1.65 -14.59
N PRO A 123 -11.21 -2.84 -14.91
CA PRO A 123 -10.76 -3.63 -16.06
C PRO A 123 -10.85 -2.88 -17.40
N GLU A 124 -11.75 -1.91 -17.54
CA GLU A 124 -11.87 -1.09 -18.77
C GLU A 124 -10.64 -0.19 -18.97
N ASN A 125 -9.84 0.03 -17.93
CA ASN A 125 -8.64 0.86 -17.95
C ASN A 125 -7.37 0.10 -18.43
N HIS A 126 -7.51 -1.16 -18.88
CA HIS A 126 -6.36 -1.97 -19.34
C HIS A 126 -5.67 -1.38 -20.57
N ASP A 127 -6.38 -0.61 -21.38
CA ASP A 127 -5.83 -0.06 -22.63
C ASP A 127 -4.81 1.06 -22.41
N ALA A 128 -4.76 1.65 -21.21
CA ALA A 128 -3.73 2.62 -20.85
C ALA A 128 -2.29 2.01 -20.85
N PHE A 129 -2.16 0.68 -20.77
CA PHE A 129 -0.87 -0.03 -20.72
C PHE A 129 -0.88 -1.27 -21.62
N PRO A 130 -0.96 -1.13 -22.95
CA PRO A 130 -1.11 -2.26 -23.86
C PRO A 130 0.06 -3.26 -23.79
N LYS A 131 1.27 -2.79 -23.38
CA LYS A 131 2.48 -3.62 -23.22
C LYS A 131 2.61 -4.30 -21.85
N ALA A 132 1.68 -4.05 -20.93
CA ALA A 132 1.70 -4.60 -19.59
C ALA A 132 0.27 -4.92 -19.10
N LYS A 133 -0.51 -5.57 -19.97
CA LYS A 133 -1.84 -6.07 -19.60
C LYS A 133 -1.68 -7.24 -18.63
N PRO A 134 -2.52 -7.32 -17.58
CA PRO A 134 -2.59 -8.50 -16.75
C PRO A 134 -3.07 -9.71 -17.59
N SER A 135 -2.68 -10.91 -17.19
CA SER A 135 -3.19 -12.14 -17.84
C SER A 135 -4.70 -12.25 -17.71
N ALA A 136 -5.34 -12.95 -18.65
CA ALA A 136 -6.78 -13.21 -18.59
C ALA A 136 -7.17 -13.91 -17.27
N GLU A 137 -6.34 -14.83 -16.78
CA GLU A 137 -6.54 -15.51 -15.50
C GLU A 137 -6.51 -14.51 -14.34
N LEU A 138 -5.53 -13.58 -14.30
CA LEU A 138 -5.46 -12.55 -13.27
C LEU A 138 -6.68 -11.64 -13.31
N VAL A 139 -7.09 -11.17 -14.51
CA VAL A 139 -8.30 -10.37 -14.69
C VAL A 139 -9.53 -11.12 -14.16
N GLN A 140 -9.66 -12.40 -14.50
CA GLN A 140 -10.77 -13.24 -14.05
C GLN A 140 -10.85 -13.35 -12.52
N ARG A 141 -9.70 -13.38 -11.82
CA ARG A 141 -9.65 -13.42 -10.35
C ARG A 141 -10.14 -12.12 -9.69
N PHE A 142 -10.03 -11.00 -10.37
CA PHE A 142 -10.50 -9.69 -9.89
C PHE A 142 -11.87 -9.31 -10.45
N ASP A 143 -12.45 -10.09 -11.34
CA ASP A 143 -13.76 -9.83 -11.94
C ASP A 143 -14.88 -9.92 -10.89
N LYS A 144 -15.52 -8.77 -10.63
CA LYS A 144 -16.59 -8.64 -9.64
C LYS A 144 -17.97 -9.08 -10.17
N THR A 145 -18.09 -9.28 -11.50
CA THR A 145 -19.37 -9.65 -12.11
C THR A 145 -19.69 -11.12 -11.93
N LYS A 146 -18.68 -11.95 -11.66
CA LYS A 146 -18.88 -13.37 -11.36
C LYS A 146 -19.55 -13.54 -10.01
N THR A 147 -20.73 -14.09 -10.04
CA THR A 147 -21.53 -14.37 -8.85
C THR A 147 -20.77 -15.29 -7.90
N ARG A 148 -20.87 -15.00 -6.61
CA ARG A 148 -20.24 -15.75 -5.49
C ARG A 148 -20.40 -17.28 -5.59
N GLN A 149 -21.43 -17.77 -6.29
CA GLN A 149 -21.69 -19.20 -6.53
C GLN A 149 -20.76 -19.85 -7.55
N GLN A 150 -20.35 -19.11 -8.60
CA GLN A 150 -19.46 -19.66 -9.63
C GLN A 150 -17.98 -19.67 -9.23
N THR A 151 -17.55 -18.71 -8.40
CA THR A 151 -16.15 -18.61 -7.93
C THR A 151 -15.81 -19.56 -6.78
N THR A 152 -16.81 -19.99 -6.00
CA THR A 152 -16.57 -20.81 -4.79
C THR A 152 -16.24 -22.28 -5.13
N ILE A 153 -16.62 -22.74 -6.32
CA ILE A 153 -16.48 -24.16 -6.69
C ILE A 153 -15.12 -24.47 -7.33
N GLU A 154 -14.51 -23.51 -8.05
CA GLU A 154 -13.30 -23.81 -8.83
C GLU A 154 -12.02 -23.03 -8.40
N ASN A 155 -12.11 -21.84 -7.82
CA ASN A 155 -10.92 -20.97 -7.63
C ASN A 155 -10.89 -20.12 -6.35
N GLY A 156 -11.69 -20.40 -5.33
CA GLY A 156 -11.72 -19.63 -4.08
C GLY A 156 -12.40 -18.24 -4.19
N SER A 157 -12.33 -17.44 -3.13
CA SER A 157 -12.93 -16.10 -3.09
C SER A 157 -12.34 -15.16 -4.15
N PRO A 158 -13.15 -14.28 -4.80
CA PRO A 158 -12.66 -13.32 -5.76
C PRO A 158 -11.60 -12.40 -5.13
N ALA A 159 -10.52 -12.16 -5.85
CA ALA A 159 -9.46 -11.28 -5.41
C ALA A 159 -9.90 -9.81 -5.45
N ARG A 160 -9.38 -8.98 -4.52
CA ARG A 160 -9.72 -7.56 -4.45
C ARG A 160 -8.58 -6.74 -3.88
N VAL A 161 -8.53 -5.48 -4.25
CA VAL A 161 -7.62 -4.52 -3.61
C VAL A 161 -8.34 -3.92 -2.40
N SER A 162 -7.71 -3.97 -1.25
CA SER A 162 -8.22 -3.46 0.03
C SER A 162 -7.60 -2.12 0.43
N SER A 163 -6.44 -1.76 -0.10
CA SER A 163 -5.81 -0.46 0.15
C SER A 163 -4.70 -0.14 -0.85
N LEU A 164 -4.40 1.18 -0.97
CA LEU A 164 -3.27 1.71 -1.71
C LEU A 164 -2.41 2.59 -0.80
N VAL A 165 -1.13 2.25 -0.65
CA VAL A 165 -0.16 2.96 0.22
C VAL A 165 1.01 3.46 -0.63
N LEU A 166 1.22 4.76 -0.65
CA LEU A 166 2.18 5.43 -1.52
C LEU A 166 3.26 6.12 -0.69
N PHE A 167 4.43 5.51 -0.62
CA PHE A 167 5.60 6.07 0.05
C PHE A 167 6.37 6.96 -0.94
N SER A 168 6.58 8.22 -0.58
CA SER A 168 7.36 9.18 -1.38
C SER A 168 6.96 9.17 -2.85
N TYR A 169 5.67 9.37 -3.13
CA TYR A 169 5.21 9.44 -4.52
C TYR A 169 5.93 10.57 -5.26
N PRO A 170 6.66 10.30 -6.37
CA PRO A 170 7.46 11.28 -7.04
C PRO A 170 6.59 12.12 -7.99
N LEU A 171 6.00 13.19 -7.50
CA LEU A 171 5.12 14.07 -8.29
C LEU A 171 5.86 14.72 -9.47
N HIS A 172 7.15 15.01 -9.31
CA HIS A 172 8.00 15.58 -10.36
C HIS A 172 9.46 15.09 -10.21
N ALA A 173 10.31 15.38 -11.18
CA ALA A 173 11.75 15.26 -10.99
C ALA A 173 12.28 16.48 -10.20
N PRO A 174 13.37 16.35 -9.43
CA PRO A 174 13.93 17.45 -8.67
C PRO A 174 14.17 18.68 -9.55
N GLY A 175 13.69 19.83 -9.08
CA GLY A 175 13.79 21.10 -9.80
C GLY A 175 12.87 21.29 -11.00
N LYS A 176 12.01 20.28 -11.33
CA LYS A 176 11.06 20.33 -12.44
C LYS A 176 9.63 20.43 -11.91
N THR A 177 9.21 21.64 -11.58
CA THR A 177 7.90 21.89 -10.94
C THR A 177 6.85 22.49 -11.88
N SER A 178 7.13 22.58 -13.19
CA SER A 178 6.15 23.06 -14.16
C SER A 178 5.04 22.02 -14.39
N GLU A 179 3.84 22.48 -14.72
CA GLU A 179 2.66 21.62 -14.96
C GLU A 179 2.92 20.44 -15.90
N ARG A 180 3.71 20.68 -16.97
CA ARG A 180 4.08 19.65 -17.97
C ARG A 180 5.03 18.59 -17.43
N ASP A 181 5.75 18.87 -16.34
CA ASP A 181 6.74 17.98 -15.74
C ASP A 181 6.15 17.11 -14.63
N LEU A 182 4.88 17.36 -14.25
CA LEU A 182 4.20 16.63 -13.20
C LEU A 182 3.83 15.21 -13.65
N ARG A 183 4.18 14.23 -12.82
CA ARG A 183 3.87 12.80 -13.00
C ARG A 183 2.54 12.46 -12.33
N ARG A 184 1.47 13.14 -12.75
CA ARG A 184 0.16 13.02 -12.13
C ARG A 184 -0.74 11.96 -12.76
N ASP A 185 -0.45 11.54 -13.99
CA ASP A 185 -1.36 10.66 -14.76
C ASP A 185 -1.63 9.32 -14.05
N GLU A 186 -0.62 8.72 -13.43
CA GLU A 186 -0.79 7.47 -12.69
C GLU A 186 -1.63 7.69 -11.43
N LEU A 187 -1.39 8.82 -10.76
CA LEU A 187 -2.13 9.20 -9.57
C LEU A 187 -3.60 9.51 -9.89
N GLU A 188 -3.84 10.27 -10.96
CA GLU A 188 -5.20 10.57 -11.44
C GLU A 188 -5.95 9.29 -11.80
N ARG A 189 -5.33 8.34 -12.50
CA ARG A 189 -5.92 7.03 -12.79
C ARG A 189 -6.31 6.25 -11.52
N ALA A 190 -5.45 6.24 -10.52
CA ALA A 190 -5.75 5.57 -9.26
C ALA A 190 -6.96 6.20 -8.56
N PHE A 191 -7.00 7.53 -8.50
CA PHE A 191 -8.13 8.24 -7.89
C PHE A 191 -9.42 8.12 -8.73
N ASP A 192 -9.33 8.04 -10.04
CA ASP A 192 -10.49 7.80 -10.92
C ASP A 192 -11.06 6.38 -10.78
N ALA A 193 -10.20 5.41 -10.47
CA ALA A 193 -10.61 4.03 -10.17
C ALA A 193 -11.16 3.86 -8.74
N ALA A 194 -10.72 4.68 -7.78
CA ALA A 194 -11.08 4.54 -6.37
C ALA A 194 -12.60 4.45 -6.08
N PRO A 195 -13.48 5.21 -6.72
CA PRO A 195 -14.93 5.05 -6.54
C PRO A 195 -15.50 3.70 -6.98
N LYS A 196 -14.80 2.99 -7.87
CA LYS A 196 -15.15 1.66 -8.34
C LYS A 196 -14.61 0.57 -7.41
N ALA A 197 -13.57 0.89 -6.62
CA ALA A 197 -12.97 0.00 -5.64
C ALA A 197 -13.85 -0.10 -4.41
N ARG A 198 -14.33 -1.31 -4.11
CA ARG A 198 -15.08 -1.58 -2.88
C ARG A 198 -14.46 -2.76 -2.17
N ASP A 199 -14.25 -2.64 -0.87
CA ASP A 199 -13.90 -3.77 -0.05
C ASP A 199 -15.10 -4.72 0.18
N HIS A 200 -14.89 -5.78 0.96
CA HIS A 200 -15.95 -6.75 1.28
C HIS A 200 -17.09 -6.14 2.13
N LEU A 201 -16.84 -5.05 2.82
CA LEU A 201 -17.81 -4.29 3.61
C LEU A 201 -18.46 -3.17 2.80
N ARG A 202 -18.22 -3.11 1.48
CA ARG A 202 -18.62 -2.02 0.58
C ARG A 202 -18.08 -0.64 1.01
N GLN A 203 -17.02 -0.63 1.84
CA GLN A 203 -16.30 0.57 2.20
C GLN A 203 -15.35 0.98 1.09
N MET A 204 -15.01 2.25 1.07
CA MET A 204 -14.00 2.75 0.12
C MET A 204 -12.63 2.19 0.46
N VAL A 205 -11.89 1.85 -0.59
CA VAL A 205 -10.49 1.44 -0.46
C VAL A 205 -9.66 2.63 0.03
N PRO A 206 -9.02 2.57 1.21
CA PRO A 206 -8.17 3.64 1.71
C PRO A 206 -6.99 3.89 0.78
N ILE A 207 -6.74 5.16 0.47
CA ILE A 207 -5.51 5.61 -0.20
C ILE A 207 -4.70 6.40 0.83
N LYS A 208 -3.46 6.01 1.06
CA LYS A 208 -2.56 6.64 2.03
C LYS A 208 -1.27 7.10 1.38
N PHE A 209 -0.84 8.30 1.73
CA PHE A 209 0.46 8.84 1.34
C PHE A 209 1.34 9.01 2.56
N ILE A 210 2.58 8.63 2.41
CA ILE A 210 3.67 9.00 3.32
C ILE A 210 4.71 9.74 2.49
N ARG A 211 4.98 11.00 2.82
CA ARG A 211 6.04 11.77 2.18
C ARG A 211 6.98 12.37 3.22
N GLY A 212 8.22 12.56 2.84
CA GLY A 212 9.16 13.36 3.62
C GLY A 212 8.80 14.84 3.54
N GLU A 213 9.01 15.59 4.62
CA GLU A 213 8.84 17.04 4.64
C GLU A 213 9.78 17.75 3.64
N ARG A 214 10.96 17.15 3.40
CA ARG A 214 12.02 17.66 2.53
C ARG A 214 12.20 16.79 1.27
N ASP A 215 11.12 16.16 0.80
CA ASP A 215 11.15 15.33 -0.39
C ASP A 215 11.30 16.20 -1.66
N ALA A 216 12.50 16.19 -2.26
CA ALA A 216 12.80 16.94 -3.47
C ALA A 216 12.02 16.51 -4.73
N PHE A 217 11.35 15.37 -4.70
CA PHE A 217 10.48 14.84 -5.78
C PHE A 217 8.99 15.15 -5.57
N ALA A 218 8.65 15.75 -4.45
CA ALA A 218 7.28 16.11 -4.11
C ALA A 218 7.27 17.45 -3.36
N ASP A 219 7.39 18.56 -4.11
CA ASP A 219 7.21 19.89 -3.55
C ASP A 219 5.92 19.95 -2.72
N ALA A 220 6.03 20.44 -1.48
CA ALA A 220 4.95 20.37 -0.51
C ALA A 220 3.68 21.05 -1.02
N SER A 221 3.81 22.26 -1.55
CA SER A 221 2.67 23.06 -2.01
C SER A 221 1.99 22.45 -3.22
N LEU A 222 2.78 21.99 -4.19
CA LEU A 222 2.25 21.30 -5.38
C LEU A 222 1.59 19.97 -5.02
N PHE A 223 2.21 19.20 -4.13
CA PHE A 223 1.65 17.93 -3.67
C PHE A 223 0.30 18.13 -2.99
N ASP A 224 0.21 19.07 -2.06
CA ASP A 224 -1.01 19.36 -1.29
C ASP A 224 -2.13 19.88 -2.22
N ILE A 225 -1.82 20.75 -3.18
CA ILE A 225 -2.79 21.21 -4.18
C ILE A 225 -3.33 20.03 -5.00
N HIS A 226 -2.45 19.17 -5.53
CA HIS A 226 -2.87 18.07 -6.39
C HIS A 226 -3.65 17.00 -5.63
N VAL A 227 -3.18 16.58 -4.46
CA VAL A 227 -3.87 15.57 -3.64
C VAL A 227 -5.21 16.07 -3.17
N THR A 228 -5.30 17.33 -2.70
CA THR A 228 -6.58 17.94 -2.29
C THR A 228 -7.57 18.00 -3.44
N ARG A 229 -7.12 18.37 -4.66
CA ARG A 229 -7.97 18.38 -5.86
C ARG A 229 -8.51 16.97 -6.18
N LEU A 230 -7.66 15.95 -6.09
CA LEU A 230 -8.05 14.55 -6.36
C LEU A 230 -9.03 14.04 -5.31
N ILE A 231 -8.79 14.31 -4.03
CA ILE A 231 -9.71 13.99 -2.94
C ILE A 231 -11.08 14.63 -3.17
N LYS A 232 -11.12 15.92 -3.53
CA LYS A 232 -12.36 16.63 -3.84
C LYS A 232 -13.10 15.98 -5.00
N LYS A 233 -12.39 15.67 -6.11
CA LYS A 233 -12.96 15.00 -7.29
C LYS A 233 -13.59 13.65 -6.94
N VAL A 234 -12.91 12.83 -6.12
CA VAL A 234 -13.44 11.54 -5.67
C VAL A 234 -14.66 11.74 -4.78
N ASN A 235 -14.61 12.65 -3.83
CA ASN A 235 -15.74 12.92 -2.93
C ASN A 235 -16.97 13.43 -3.71
N GLU A 236 -16.79 14.24 -4.74
CA GLU A 236 -17.88 14.68 -5.64
C GLU A 236 -18.49 13.50 -6.40
N ARG A 237 -17.66 12.63 -6.99
CA ARG A 237 -18.14 11.40 -7.64
C ARG A 237 -18.89 10.47 -6.68
N LEU A 238 -18.43 10.36 -5.44
CA LEU A 238 -19.09 9.54 -4.43
C LEU A 238 -20.47 10.09 -4.06
N LYS A 239 -20.63 11.43 -4.00
CA LYS A 239 -21.93 12.06 -3.79
C LYS A 239 -22.92 11.72 -4.91
N THR A 240 -22.48 11.72 -6.17
CA THR A 240 -23.36 11.34 -7.30
C THR A 240 -23.83 9.89 -7.23
N LEU A 241 -23.06 9.04 -6.55
CA LEU A 241 -23.40 7.62 -6.33
C LEU A 241 -24.23 7.39 -5.05
N GLU A 242 -24.45 8.40 -4.19
CA GLU A 242 -25.24 8.27 -2.95
C GLU A 242 -26.71 7.92 -3.19
N GLY A 243 -27.28 8.34 -4.33
CA GLY A 243 -28.66 8.01 -4.73
C GLY A 243 -28.85 6.60 -5.28
N HIS A 244 -27.78 5.82 -5.46
CA HIS A 244 -27.89 4.48 -6.03
C HIS A 244 -28.50 3.48 -5.03
N PRO A 245 -29.47 2.65 -5.43
CA PRO A 245 -30.18 1.72 -4.52
C PRO A 245 -29.24 0.77 -3.76
N ASP A 246 -28.10 0.43 -4.34
CA ASP A 246 -27.08 -0.44 -3.70
C ASP A 246 -26.31 0.23 -2.54
N ARG A 247 -26.60 1.50 -2.25
CA ARG A 247 -25.95 2.28 -1.17
C ARG A 247 -26.82 2.60 0.03
N LYS A 248 -28.07 2.14 0.06
CA LYS A 248 -28.94 2.33 1.24
C LYS A 248 -28.31 1.71 2.49
N GLY A 249 -28.11 2.52 3.52
CA GLY A 249 -27.60 2.07 4.83
C GLY A 249 -26.08 2.09 5.01
N PHE A 250 -25.30 2.58 4.03
CA PHE A 250 -23.85 2.73 4.19
C PHE A 250 -23.46 4.12 4.72
N PRO A 251 -22.44 4.20 5.60
CA PRO A 251 -21.89 5.49 6.03
C PRO A 251 -21.40 6.26 4.81
N LYS A 252 -21.60 7.59 4.81
CA LYS A 252 -21.11 8.46 3.74
C LYS A 252 -19.59 8.35 3.65
N PRO A 253 -19.04 7.77 2.59
CA PRO A 253 -17.61 7.70 2.44
C PRO A 253 -17.08 9.10 2.13
N GLN A 254 -16.13 9.57 2.91
CA GLN A 254 -15.47 10.84 2.68
C GLN A 254 -13.97 10.66 2.92
N TYR A 255 -13.16 10.99 1.91
CA TYR A 255 -11.74 11.16 2.13
C TYR A 255 -11.50 12.52 2.81
N CYS A 256 -10.74 12.51 3.91
CA CYS A 256 -10.21 13.69 4.54
C CYS A 256 -8.69 13.76 4.29
N THR A 257 -8.14 14.93 4.03
CA THR A 257 -6.70 15.08 3.74
C THR A 257 -5.83 14.57 4.89
N ASP A 258 -6.21 14.85 6.13
CA ASP A 258 -5.46 14.42 7.32
C ASP A 258 -5.47 12.89 7.52
N ASP A 259 -6.50 12.22 7.00
CA ASP A 259 -6.59 10.76 7.00
C ASP A 259 -5.84 10.13 5.83
N VAL A 260 -5.49 10.92 4.82
CA VAL A 260 -4.88 10.44 3.56
C VAL A 260 -3.38 10.66 3.55
N VAL A 261 -2.88 11.77 4.10
CA VAL A 261 -1.48 12.18 3.98
C VAL A 261 -0.80 12.23 5.35
N TYR A 262 0.32 11.53 5.48
CA TYR A 262 1.26 11.69 6.60
C TYR A 262 2.55 12.33 6.11
N VAL A 263 2.90 13.47 6.66
CA VAL A 263 4.18 14.14 6.43
C VAL A 263 5.18 13.73 7.50
N MET A 264 6.25 13.07 7.09
CA MET A 264 7.33 12.64 7.99
C MET A 264 8.27 13.81 8.27
N PRO A 265 8.30 14.34 9.49
CA PRO A 265 9.12 15.52 9.83
C PRO A 265 10.61 15.31 9.54
N GLY A 266 11.25 16.27 8.85
CA GLY A 266 12.66 16.20 8.46
C GLY A 266 13.01 15.08 7.47
N GLY A 267 12.04 14.32 7.00
CA GLY A 267 12.24 13.20 6.08
C GLY A 267 12.57 13.67 4.66
N ASP A 268 13.40 12.90 3.97
CA ASP A 268 13.72 13.05 2.54
C ASP A 268 12.91 12.08 1.67
N HIS A 269 13.23 12.01 0.37
CA HIS A 269 12.61 11.07 -0.58
C HIS A 269 12.83 9.59 -0.23
N GLY A 270 13.91 9.27 0.46
CA GLY A 270 14.20 7.91 0.96
C GLY A 270 13.54 7.59 2.30
N LEU A 271 12.71 8.51 2.83
CA LEU A 271 12.17 8.45 4.19
C LEU A 271 13.27 8.32 5.24
N SER A 272 14.38 9.02 5.02
CA SER A 272 15.48 9.16 5.96
C SER A 272 15.44 10.55 6.57
N VAL A 273 15.68 10.63 7.89
CA VAL A 273 15.71 11.89 8.65
C VAL A 273 17.16 12.29 8.86
N GLN A 274 17.44 13.59 8.82
CA GLN A 274 18.79 14.10 9.09
C GLN A 274 19.23 13.77 10.52
N LYS A 275 20.55 13.54 10.70
CA LYS A 275 21.14 13.25 12.03
C LYS A 275 20.89 14.32 13.09
N SER A 276 20.67 15.58 12.66
CA SER A 276 20.35 16.72 13.53
C SER A 276 18.86 16.82 13.90
N ALA A 277 18.00 15.93 13.39
CA ALA A 277 16.58 15.99 13.73
C ALA A 277 16.32 15.52 15.16
N ALA A 278 15.28 16.06 15.78
CA ALA A 278 14.86 15.68 17.14
C ALA A 278 14.38 14.22 17.26
N VAL A 279 14.00 13.61 16.13
CA VAL A 279 13.49 12.23 16.05
C VAL A 279 14.37 11.45 15.08
N GLY A 280 14.82 10.26 15.48
CA GLY A 280 15.61 9.39 14.61
C GLY A 280 14.81 8.81 13.44
N THR A 281 15.51 8.37 12.40
CA THR A 281 14.88 7.82 11.19
C THR A 281 13.95 6.64 11.48
N ASP A 282 14.34 5.73 12.36
CA ASP A 282 13.55 4.51 12.65
C ASP A 282 12.27 4.86 13.40
N GLU A 283 12.34 5.76 14.39
CA GLU A 283 11.15 6.23 15.10
C GLU A 283 10.18 7.00 14.19
N ALA A 284 10.72 7.85 13.30
CA ALA A 284 9.91 8.59 12.34
C ALA A 284 9.20 7.64 11.35
N ARG A 285 9.89 6.60 10.88
CA ARG A 285 9.32 5.56 10.03
C ARG A 285 8.27 4.73 10.78
N GLU A 286 8.50 4.36 12.02
CA GLU A 286 7.53 3.64 12.84
C GLU A 286 6.23 4.44 12.99
N LYS A 287 6.31 5.74 13.24
CA LYS A 287 5.14 6.63 13.30
C LYS A 287 4.38 6.67 11.96
N ALA A 288 5.11 6.75 10.83
CA ALA A 288 4.53 6.72 9.49
C ALA A 288 3.82 5.39 9.20
N LEU A 289 4.45 4.26 9.54
CA LEU A 289 3.85 2.94 9.37
C LEU A 289 2.67 2.71 10.30
N ALA A 290 2.71 3.22 11.53
CA ALA A 290 1.59 3.19 12.47
C ALA A 290 0.38 3.98 11.94
N PHE A 291 0.60 5.12 11.26
CA PHE A 291 -0.46 5.87 10.58
C PHE A 291 -1.17 5.01 9.53
N VAL A 292 -0.42 4.28 8.72
CA VAL A 292 -0.98 3.34 7.72
C VAL A 292 -1.78 2.24 8.41
N CYS A 293 -1.19 1.57 9.41
CA CYS A 293 -1.81 0.41 10.05
C CYS A 293 -3.08 0.74 10.83
N ARG A 294 -3.21 1.95 11.39
CA ARG A 294 -4.44 2.38 12.09
C ARG A 294 -5.68 2.29 11.20
N SER A 295 -5.54 2.61 9.94
CA SER A 295 -6.65 2.60 8.98
C SER A 295 -7.19 1.20 8.68
N PHE A 296 -6.36 0.16 8.84
CA PHE A 296 -6.78 -1.22 8.61
C PHE A 296 -7.46 -1.84 9.84
N ARG A 297 -7.05 -1.44 11.04
CA ARG A 297 -7.63 -1.96 12.29
C ARG A 297 -9.08 -1.53 12.51
N THR A 298 -9.45 -0.33 12.07
CA THR A 298 -10.83 0.17 12.19
C THR A 298 -11.82 -0.58 11.29
N SER A 299 -11.35 -1.17 10.20
CA SER A 299 -12.19 -1.94 9.27
C SER A 299 -12.43 -3.39 9.70
N GLU A 300 -11.64 -3.93 10.64
CA GLU A 300 -11.72 -5.34 11.06
C GLU A 300 -12.27 -5.54 12.48
N GLY A 301 -12.69 -4.48 13.19
CA GLY A 301 -13.25 -4.59 14.55
C GLY A 301 -12.24 -5.05 15.60
N ALA A 302 -10.94 -4.96 15.34
CA ALA A 302 -9.91 -5.37 16.28
C ALA A 302 -9.82 -4.42 17.47
N ALA A 303 -9.92 -4.96 18.69
CA ALA A 303 -9.70 -4.25 19.93
C ALA A 303 -8.30 -3.57 19.92
N PRO A 304 -8.18 -2.35 20.49
CA PRO A 304 -6.88 -1.69 20.59
C PRO A 304 -5.90 -2.59 21.40
N PRO A 305 -4.61 -2.62 21.02
CA PRO A 305 -3.63 -3.37 21.80
C PRO A 305 -3.65 -2.88 23.26
N PRO A 306 -3.49 -3.78 24.24
CA PRO A 306 -3.45 -3.38 25.64
C PRO A 306 -2.36 -2.31 25.83
N PRO A 307 -2.61 -1.30 26.67
CA PRO A 307 -1.63 -0.26 26.92
C PRO A 307 -0.32 -0.93 27.39
N LYS A 308 0.80 -0.60 26.74
CA LYS A 308 2.12 -1.07 27.18
C LYS A 308 2.23 -0.74 28.66
N GLY A 309 2.34 -1.76 29.48
CA GLY A 309 2.40 -1.62 30.94
C GLY A 309 3.47 -0.59 31.29
N LYS A 310 3.11 0.39 32.08
CA LYS A 310 4.07 1.31 32.70
C LYS A 310 5.05 0.43 33.47
N GLY A 311 6.28 0.35 32.95
CA GLY A 311 7.34 -0.42 33.54
C GLY A 311 7.56 -0.01 34.99
N LYS A 312 7.81 -1.01 35.81
CA LYS A 312 8.31 -1.02 37.17
C LYS A 312 9.11 0.25 37.57
N ARG A 313 8.42 1.28 38.03
CA ARG A 313 9.05 2.41 38.72
C ARG A 313 8.28 2.83 39.97
N ALA A 314 7.28 2.05 40.39
CA ALA A 314 6.45 2.39 41.56
C ALA A 314 6.57 1.33 42.68
N ARG A 315 7.69 0.62 42.80
CA ARG A 315 7.90 -0.37 43.88
C ARG A 315 9.17 -0.15 44.71
N GLU A 316 9.96 0.88 44.38
CA GLU A 316 11.18 1.21 45.17
C GLU A 316 10.97 2.39 46.16
N GLU A 317 9.81 3.05 46.19
CA GLU A 317 9.56 4.16 47.11
C GLU A 317 8.67 3.77 48.33
N GLU A 318 8.20 2.51 48.44
CA GLU A 318 7.41 2.06 49.60
C GLU A 318 8.19 1.18 50.62
N GLU A 319 9.45 0.82 50.34
CA GLU A 319 10.27 0.02 51.28
C GLU A 319 11.22 0.85 52.16
N GLU A 320 11.34 2.17 51.96
CA GLU A 320 12.17 3.05 52.83
C GLU A 320 11.44 3.79 53.94
N ALA A 321 10.15 3.52 54.16
CA ALA A 321 9.33 4.23 55.16
C ALA A 321 8.94 3.38 56.39
N VAL A 322 9.54 2.22 56.64
CA VAL A 322 9.14 1.32 57.79
C VAL A 322 10.32 1.00 58.70
N ASP A 323 11.35 1.81 58.77
CA ASP A 323 12.40 1.57 59.77
C ASP A 323 12.83 2.86 60.47
N HIS A 324 11.89 3.56 61.13
CA HIS A 324 12.16 4.52 62.22
C HIS A 324 10.86 4.72 63.01
N ASN A 325 10.58 3.75 63.96
CA ASN A 325 9.98 4.04 65.26
C ASN A 325 10.24 2.84 66.22
#